data_e1048bbe4dc203317bed7bc57b963605
#
_entry.id   e1048bbe4dc203317bed7bc57b963605
#
_cell.length_a   1.000
_cell.length_b   1.000
_cell.length_c   1.000
_cell.angle_alpha   90.00
_cell.angle_beta   90.00
_cell.angle_gamma   90.00
#
_symmetry.space_group_name_H-M   'P 1'
#
loop_
_entity.id
_entity.type
_entity.pdbx_description
1 polymer ?
#
loop_
_entity_poly.entity_id
_entity_poly.type
_entity_poly.pdbx_seq_one_letter_code
_entity_poly.pdbx_strand_id
1 'polypeptide(L)'
;MIWWVRLPQTLTALLAGAALGASGAALQSLFRNPLADPYLLGVSSGGGLGAALAFSTGVITSVGLWTLPMSSFVGALLSCALIYAWAWRSNGVSLEQLILVGVALNLLLSALLTLTLSLSEAQLGGVWRWLLGRVDGLSWAELSWLASASVLGTLTLIRNRTSLWLFEAGEEVAWSLGVEVEQVKRQTLWATALTVGGVVAFCGVIGFVGLMAPHFVRPRIPGSSSLLIPFSALYGGVGLALCEALGRLSPRPLPIGVVTGCLGGLTFLWVVHQQRSKGIQL
;
A
#
# COMPACT_ATOMS: atom_id res chain seq x y z
N MET A 1 23.78 2.14 -18.99
CA MET A 1 22.33 1.93 -18.98
C MET A 1 21.86 0.94 -17.91
N ILE A 2 22.48 -0.25 -17.74
CA ILE A 2 22.01 -1.24 -16.75
C ILE A 2 22.07 -0.68 -15.34
N TRP A 3 23.20 -0.16 -14.90
CA TRP A 3 23.42 0.32 -13.53
C TRP A 3 22.61 1.57 -13.14
N TRP A 4 22.40 2.50 -14.09
CA TRP A 4 21.79 3.81 -13.79
C TRP A 4 20.29 3.86 -14.09
N VAL A 5 19.75 2.90 -14.85
CA VAL A 5 18.32 2.91 -15.23
C VAL A 5 17.64 1.60 -14.85
N ARG A 6 18.14 0.46 -15.38
CA ARG A 6 17.41 -0.81 -15.21
C ARG A 6 17.48 -1.37 -13.80
N LEU A 7 18.64 -1.31 -13.16
CA LEU A 7 18.83 -1.84 -11.82
C LEU A 7 17.99 -1.08 -10.77
N PRO A 8 18.04 0.27 -10.69
CA PRO A 8 17.16 1.03 -9.80
C PRO A 8 15.67 0.73 -10.04
N GLN A 9 15.24 0.65 -11.29
CA GLN A 9 13.85 0.38 -11.65
C GLN A 9 13.38 -1.00 -11.18
N THR A 10 14.19 -2.06 -11.41
CA THR A 10 13.86 -3.41 -10.95
C THR A 10 13.86 -3.49 -9.42
N LEU A 11 14.83 -2.86 -8.75
CA LEU A 11 14.87 -2.79 -7.29
C LEU A 11 13.68 -2.01 -6.72
N THR A 12 13.28 -0.92 -7.37
CA THR A 12 12.05 -0.18 -6.99
C THR A 12 10.82 -1.08 -7.05
N ALA A 13 10.65 -1.83 -8.15
CA ALA A 13 9.52 -2.76 -8.29
C ALA A 13 9.54 -3.85 -7.22
N LEU A 14 10.71 -4.46 -6.96
CA LEU A 14 10.86 -5.48 -5.92
C LEU A 14 10.53 -4.93 -4.52
N LEU A 15 11.07 -3.78 -4.16
CA LEU A 15 10.87 -3.16 -2.85
C LEU A 15 9.42 -2.69 -2.67
N ALA A 16 8.86 -1.99 -3.65
CA ALA A 16 7.48 -1.52 -3.60
C ALA A 16 6.50 -2.68 -3.53
N GLY A 17 6.69 -3.71 -4.35
CA GLY A 17 5.86 -4.90 -4.32
C GLY A 17 5.95 -5.67 -3.00
N ALA A 18 7.16 -5.81 -2.45
CA ALA A 18 7.38 -6.45 -1.15
C ALA A 18 6.70 -5.67 -0.01
N ALA A 19 6.84 -4.35 -0.01
CA ALA A 19 6.21 -3.46 0.95
C ALA A 19 4.67 -3.55 0.91
N LEU A 20 4.08 -3.50 -0.29
CA LEU A 20 2.64 -3.63 -0.49
C LEU A 20 2.13 -5.03 -0.08
N GLY A 21 2.82 -6.09 -0.49
CA GLY A 21 2.45 -7.47 -0.16
C GLY A 21 2.50 -7.74 1.35
N ALA A 22 3.55 -7.30 2.04
CA ALA A 22 3.66 -7.41 3.49
C ALA A 22 2.57 -6.63 4.21
N SER A 23 2.33 -5.38 3.78
CA SER A 23 1.30 -4.51 4.36
C SER A 23 -0.10 -5.08 4.18
N GLY A 24 -0.39 -5.61 2.98
CA GLY A 24 -1.66 -6.28 2.70
C GLY A 24 -1.89 -7.48 3.61
N ALA A 25 -0.89 -8.38 3.71
CA ALA A 25 -0.98 -9.54 4.59
C ALA A 25 -1.20 -9.17 6.06
N ALA A 26 -0.47 -8.15 6.54
CA ALA A 26 -0.60 -7.67 7.91
C ALA A 26 -1.98 -7.10 8.21
N LEU A 27 -2.54 -6.29 7.30
CA LEU A 27 -3.88 -5.72 7.47
C LEU A 27 -4.97 -6.76 7.32
N GLN A 28 -4.82 -7.74 6.41
CA GLN A 28 -5.78 -8.85 6.29
C GLN A 28 -5.87 -9.66 7.58
N SER A 29 -4.73 -9.94 8.23
CA SER A 29 -4.70 -10.62 9.53
C SER A 29 -5.28 -9.73 10.63
N LEU A 30 -4.91 -8.45 10.68
CA LEU A 30 -5.38 -7.50 11.69
C LEU A 30 -6.91 -7.32 11.64
N PHE A 31 -7.47 -7.09 10.45
CA PHE A 31 -8.90 -6.88 10.25
C PHE A 31 -9.70 -8.19 10.13
N ARG A 32 -9.02 -9.34 10.13
CA ARG A 32 -9.63 -10.65 9.88
C ARG A 32 -10.46 -10.68 8.60
N ASN A 33 -10.01 -9.94 7.60
CA ASN A 33 -10.70 -9.77 6.33
C ASN A 33 -9.73 -9.99 5.18
N PRO A 34 -9.90 -11.05 4.37
CA PRO A 34 -9.01 -11.36 3.25
C PRO A 34 -9.08 -10.31 2.12
N LEU A 35 -10.05 -9.41 2.16
CA LEU A 35 -10.24 -8.32 1.21
C LEU A 35 -9.65 -6.98 1.71
N ALA A 36 -9.03 -6.97 2.89
CA ALA A 36 -8.40 -5.76 3.39
C ALA A 36 -7.21 -5.37 2.50
N ASP A 37 -7.21 -4.10 2.09
CA ASP A 37 -6.18 -3.50 1.25
C ASP A 37 -5.47 -2.38 2.02
N PRO A 38 -4.15 -2.20 1.87
CA PRO A 38 -3.40 -1.13 2.52
C PRO A 38 -3.97 0.29 2.27
N TYR A 39 -4.62 0.50 1.16
CA TYR A 39 -5.22 1.79 0.81
C TYR A 39 -6.49 2.13 1.60
N LEU A 40 -7.09 1.18 2.34
CA LEU A 40 -8.18 1.46 3.27
C LEU A 40 -7.80 2.48 4.37
N LEU A 41 -6.52 2.59 4.68
CA LEU A 41 -6.00 3.57 5.65
C LEU A 41 -5.83 4.99 5.07
N GLY A 42 -6.43 5.31 3.94
CA GLY A 42 -6.38 6.64 3.33
C GLY A 42 -5.01 7.06 2.81
N VAL A 43 -4.02 6.16 2.82
CA VAL A 43 -2.63 6.45 2.44
C VAL A 43 -2.55 6.90 0.98
N SER A 44 -3.32 6.27 0.09
CA SER A 44 -3.36 6.61 -1.33
C SER A 44 -4.01 7.97 -1.59
N SER A 45 -5.19 8.22 -1.03
CA SER A 45 -5.92 9.47 -1.22
C SER A 45 -5.23 10.65 -0.54
N GLY A 46 -4.68 10.44 0.67
CA GLY A 46 -3.87 11.44 1.37
C GLY A 46 -2.59 11.78 0.64
N GLY A 47 -1.86 10.75 0.17
CA GLY A 47 -0.67 10.94 -0.66
C GLY A 47 -0.98 11.62 -1.99
N GLY A 48 -2.09 11.24 -2.64
CA GLY A 48 -2.57 11.86 -3.86
C GLY A 48 -2.90 13.34 -3.68
N LEU A 49 -3.61 13.69 -2.60
CA LEU A 49 -3.93 15.07 -2.27
C LEU A 49 -2.66 15.88 -1.98
N GLY A 50 -1.71 15.33 -1.20
CA GLY A 50 -0.43 15.97 -0.93
C GLY A 50 0.35 16.26 -2.19
N ALA A 51 0.41 15.30 -3.12
CA ALA A 51 1.03 15.47 -4.43
C ALA A 51 0.31 16.54 -5.28
N ALA A 52 -1.01 16.51 -5.34
CA ALA A 52 -1.81 17.47 -6.10
C ALA A 52 -1.63 18.90 -5.57
N LEU A 53 -1.62 19.08 -4.25
CA LEU A 53 -1.35 20.38 -3.63
C LEU A 53 0.06 20.89 -3.96
N ALA A 54 1.08 20.04 -3.96
CA ALA A 54 2.43 20.42 -4.35
C ALA A 54 2.53 20.85 -5.82
N PHE A 55 1.78 20.19 -6.70
CA PHE A 55 1.67 20.59 -8.10
C PHE A 55 0.92 21.91 -8.28
N SER A 56 -0.27 22.06 -7.65
CA SER A 56 -1.16 23.22 -7.83
C SER A 56 -0.57 24.52 -7.29
N THR A 57 0.18 24.45 -6.19
CA THR A 57 0.82 25.61 -5.57
C THR A 57 2.13 26.05 -6.26
N GLY A 58 2.63 25.26 -7.22
CA GLY A 58 3.89 25.54 -7.89
C GLY A 58 5.13 25.42 -7.00
N VAL A 59 5.00 24.93 -5.78
CA VAL A 59 6.12 24.77 -4.82
C VAL A 59 7.21 23.83 -5.39
N ILE A 60 6.84 22.91 -6.27
CA ILE A 60 7.80 22.02 -6.96
C ILE A 60 8.84 22.83 -7.74
N THR A 61 8.45 23.93 -8.39
CA THR A 61 9.36 24.75 -9.18
C THR A 61 10.28 25.62 -8.33
N SER A 62 9.86 25.97 -7.12
CA SER A 62 10.61 26.85 -6.21
C SER A 62 11.51 26.10 -5.23
N VAL A 63 11.13 24.90 -4.78
CA VAL A 63 11.85 24.13 -3.75
C VAL A 63 12.60 22.94 -4.33
N GLY A 64 12.18 22.41 -5.49
CA GLY A 64 12.86 21.35 -6.21
C GLY A 64 12.11 20.01 -6.25
N LEU A 65 12.71 19.02 -6.91
CA LEU A 65 12.09 17.74 -7.24
C LEU A 65 11.66 16.88 -6.04
N TRP A 66 12.27 17.08 -4.87
CA TRP A 66 11.93 16.37 -3.64
C TRP A 66 10.60 16.79 -3.02
N THR A 67 10.08 17.96 -3.42
CA THR A 67 8.82 18.49 -2.87
C THR A 67 7.65 17.54 -3.12
N LEU A 68 7.58 16.93 -4.31
CA LEU A 68 6.50 16.03 -4.68
C LEU A 68 6.49 14.75 -3.80
N PRO A 69 7.57 13.96 -3.71
CA PRO A 69 7.58 12.79 -2.84
C PRO A 69 7.32 13.13 -1.36
N MET A 70 7.90 14.23 -0.87
CA MET A 70 7.73 14.64 0.53
C MET A 70 6.30 15.06 0.84
N SER A 71 5.66 15.87 -0.02
CA SER A 71 4.26 16.28 0.16
C SER A 71 3.32 15.09 0.13
N SER A 72 3.55 14.15 -0.80
CA SER A 72 2.79 12.92 -0.87
C SER A 72 2.98 12.05 0.37
N PHE A 73 4.22 11.87 0.83
CA PHE A 73 4.52 11.09 2.03
C PHE A 73 3.87 11.68 3.28
N VAL A 74 3.98 12.99 3.47
CA VAL A 74 3.35 13.70 4.59
C VAL A 74 1.83 13.56 4.51
N GLY A 75 1.22 13.76 3.34
CA GLY A 75 -0.22 13.57 3.14
C GLY A 75 -0.70 12.16 3.47
N ALA A 76 0.07 11.15 3.08
CA ALA A 76 -0.19 9.75 3.40
C ALA A 76 -0.13 9.47 4.92
N LEU A 77 0.91 9.98 5.60
CA LEU A 77 1.04 9.82 7.06
C LEU A 77 -0.04 10.60 7.82
N LEU A 78 -0.37 11.81 7.40
CA LEU A 78 -1.43 12.62 8.02
C LEU A 78 -2.79 11.93 7.90
N SER A 79 -3.13 11.34 6.74
CA SER A 79 -4.38 10.62 6.58
C SER A 79 -4.47 9.42 7.53
N CYS A 80 -3.40 8.64 7.65
CA CYS A 80 -3.33 7.53 8.59
C CYS A 80 -3.43 8.01 10.06
N ALA A 81 -2.75 9.10 10.40
CA ALA A 81 -2.81 9.71 11.74
C ALA A 81 -4.23 10.17 12.09
N LEU A 82 -4.93 10.79 11.15
CA LEU A 82 -6.33 11.23 11.33
C LEU A 82 -7.25 10.03 11.54
N ILE A 83 -7.13 8.97 10.73
CA ILE A 83 -7.93 7.74 10.90
C ILE A 83 -7.67 7.14 12.27
N TYR A 84 -6.40 7.01 12.67
CA TYR A 84 -6.03 6.48 13.97
C TYR A 84 -6.58 7.32 15.13
N ALA A 85 -6.45 8.65 15.04
CA ALA A 85 -6.93 9.57 16.08
C ALA A 85 -8.47 9.51 16.25
N TRP A 86 -9.21 9.37 15.16
CA TRP A 86 -10.68 9.27 15.22
C TRP A 86 -11.18 7.89 15.62
N ALA A 87 -10.43 6.83 15.31
CA ALA A 87 -10.76 5.48 15.77
C ALA A 87 -10.34 5.22 17.23
N TRP A 88 -9.56 6.12 17.83
CA TRP A 88 -9.14 6.02 19.23
C TRP A 88 -10.31 6.30 20.17
N ARG A 89 -10.48 5.42 21.15
CA ARG A 89 -11.45 5.58 22.25
C ARG A 89 -10.78 5.35 23.59
N SER A 90 -11.51 5.58 24.68
CA SER A 90 -11.03 5.37 26.07
C SER A 90 -10.54 3.93 26.31
N ASN A 91 -11.10 2.93 25.58
CA ASN A 91 -10.76 1.51 25.72
C ASN A 91 -9.86 0.98 24.59
N GLY A 92 -9.21 1.86 23.80
CA GLY A 92 -8.36 1.47 22.69
C GLY A 92 -8.97 1.72 21.30
N VAL A 93 -8.32 1.18 20.27
CA VAL A 93 -8.72 1.38 18.86
C VAL A 93 -9.68 0.28 18.41
N SER A 94 -10.88 0.65 17.97
CA SER A 94 -11.84 -0.26 17.36
C SER A 94 -11.48 -0.50 15.89
N LEU A 95 -11.31 -1.77 15.49
CA LEU A 95 -11.00 -2.16 14.10
C LEU A 95 -12.15 -1.81 13.14
N GLU A 96 -13.39 -1.97 13.57
CA GLU A 96 -14.56 -1.59 12.76
C GLU A 96 -14.59 -0.09 12.47
N GLN A 97 -14.28 0.72 13.48
CA GLN A 97 -14.19 2.17 13.30
C GLN A 97 -13.01 2.60 12.43
N LEU A 98 -11.87 1.91 12.51
CA LEU A 98 -10.77 2.17 11.58
C LEU A 98 -11.21 2.00 10.13
N ILE A 99 -11.98 0.97 9.81
CA ILE A 99 -12.50 0.74 8.46
C ILE A 99 -13.51 1.83 8.07
N LEU A 100 -14.49 2.13 8.93
CA LEU A 100 -15.52 3.13 8.63
C LEU A 100 -14.93 4.54 8.45
N VAL A 101 -14.09 4.96 9.38
CA VAL A 101 -13.38 6.26 9.29
C VAL A 101 -12.44 6.27 8.09
N GLY A 102 -11.75 5.15 7.81
CA GLY A 102 -10.90 4.99 6.64
C GLY A 102 -11.66 5.21 5.33
N VAL A 103 -12.81 4.57 5.16
CA VAL A 103 -13.66 4.74 3.96
C VAL A 103 -14.16 6.18 3.86
N ALA A 104 -14.70 6.76 4.94
CA ALA A 104 -15.20 8.13 4.94
C ALA A 104 -14.10 9.15 4.61
N LEU A 105 -12.90 9.00 5.22
CA LEU A 105 -11.78 9.89 4.96
C LEU A 105 -11.23 9.71 3.54
N ASN A 106 -11.17 8.48 3.02
CA ASN A 106 -10.79 8.23 1.63
C ASN A 106 -11.70 8.96 0.64
N LEU A 107 -13.02 8.90 0.84
CA LEU A 107 -13.99 9.61 0.00
C LEU A 107 -13.78 11.12 0.07
N LEU A 108 -13.62 11.66 1.28
CA LEU A 108 -13.36 13.10 1.48
C LEU A 108 -12.06 13.55 0.81
N LEU A 109 -10.95 12.83 1.06
CA LEU A 109 -9.65 13.19 0.49
C LEU A 109 -9.66 13.02 -1.04
N SER A 110 -10.36 12.04 -1.58
CA SER A 110 -10.53 11.87 -3.03
C SER A 110 -11.35 13.00 -3.66
N ALA A 111 -12.40 13.48 -2.96
CA ALA A 111 -13.16 14.64 -3.39
C ALA A 111 -12.31 15.92 -3.40
N LEU A 112 -11.50 16.13 -2.34
CA LEU A 112 -10.58 17.26 -2.25
C LEU A 112 -9.47 17.17 -3.32
N LEU A 113 -8.95 15.97 -3.60
CA LEU A 113 -8.01 15.73 -4.69
C LEU A 113 -8.64 16.14 -6.04
N THR A 114 -9.86 15.67 -6.33
CA THR A 114 -10.57 16.00 -7.56
C THR A 114 -10.84 17.51 -7.67
N LEU A 115 -11.23 18.16 -6.58
CA LEU A 115 -11.39 19.61 -6.52
C LEU A 115 -10.09 20.34 -6.83
N THR A 116 -8.98 19.93 -6.19
CA THR A 116 -7.65 20.52 -6.44
C THR A 116 -7.26 20.39 -7.91
N LEU A 117 -7.50 19.22 -8.52
CA LEU A 117 -7.22 18.99 -9.93
C LEU A 117 -8.11 19.83 -10.87
N SER A 118 -9.39 19.99 -10.54
CA SER A 118 -10.31 20.81 -11.36
C SER A 118 -10.00 22.30 -11.35
N LEU A 119 -9.37 22.78 -10.27
CA LEU A 119 -8.94 24.16 -10.15
C LEU A 119 -7.56 24.45 -10.76
N SER A 120 -6.81 23.41 -11.16
CA SER A 120 -5.41 23.49 -11.60
C SER A 120 -5.22 22.99 -13.03
N GLU A 121 -5.88 23.61 -14.01
CA GLU A 121 -5.91 23.15 -15.41
C GLU A 121 -4.53 22.96 -16.05
N ALA A 122 -3.56 23.80 -15.74
CA ALA A 122 -2.25 23.80 -16.40
C ALA A 122 -1.33 22.61 -16.02
N GLN A 123 -1.61 21.88 -14.95
CA GLN A 123 -0.69 20.87 -14.39
C GLN A 123 -1.28 19.44 -14.35
N LEU A 124 -2.47 19.25 -14.89
CA LEU A 124 -3.19 17.98 -14.89
C LEU A 124 -2.35 16.80 -15.39
N GLY A 125 -1.58 16.95 -16.45
CA GLY A 125 -0.80 15.88 -17.05
C GLY A 125 0.32 15.31 -16.15
N GLY A 126 0.88 16.13 -15.25
CA GLY A 126 1.90 15.68 -14.28
C GLY A 126 1.30 14.81 -13.18
N VAL A 127 0.21 15.29 -12.58
CA VAL A 127 -0.49 14.57 -11.50
C VAL A 127 -1.11 13.28 -12.02
N TRP A 128 -1.73 13.28 -13.20
CA TRP A 128 -2.27 12.07 -13.82
C TRP A 128 -1.21 10.99 -14.02
N ARG A 129 -0.04 11.34 -14.57
CA ARG A 129 1.06 10.38 -14.74
C ARG A 129 1.54 9.82 -13.42
N TRP A 130 1.56 10.63 -12.36
CA TRP A 130 1.93 10.19 -11.04
C TRP A 130 0.87 9.26 -10.43
N LEU A 131 -0.42 9.58 -10.55
CA LEU A 131 -1.53 8.75 -10.06
C LEU A 131 -1.60 7.37 -10.71
N LEU A 132 -1.19 7.26 -11.98
CA LEU A 132 -1.18 5.98 -12.70
C LEU A 132 -0.10 5.00 -12.19
N GLY A 133 0.75 5.42 -11.30
CA GLY A 133 1.83 4.61 -10.74
C GLY A 133 3.00 4.41 -11.69
N ARG A 134 4.21 4.51 -11.17
CA ARG A 134 5.45 4.30 -11.92
C ARG A 134 6.52 3.68 -11.03
N VAL A 135 7.44 2.94 -11.60
CA VAL A 135 8.63 2.40 -10.93
C VAL A 135 9.92 2.80 -11.66
N ASP A 136 9.77 3.54 -12.74
CA ASP A 136 10.87 4.07 -13.57
C ASP A 136 11.30 5.47 -13.14
N GLY A 137 12.52 5.83 -13.51
CA GLY A 137 13.04 7.19 -13.33
C GLY A 137 13.47 7.57 -11.92
N LEU A 138 13.48 6.64 -10.96
CA LEU A 138 14.02 6.91 -9.63
C LEU A 138 15.55 6.93 -9.67
N SER A 139 16.12 7.98 -9.08
CA SER A 139 17.55 8.06 -8.79
C SER A 139 17.93 7.12 -7.63
N TRP A 140 19.23 6.82 -7.48
CA TRP A 140 19.72 6.03 -6.34
C TRP A 140 19.40 6.66 -4.98
N ALA A 141 19.35 8.00 -4.91
CA ALA A 141 18.97 8.71 -3.69
C ALA A 141 17.49 8.50 -3.35
N GLU A 142 16.58 8.62 -4.32
CA GLU A 142 15.16 8.35 -4.13
C GLU A 142 14.90 6.88 -3.79
N LEU A 143 15.60 5.96 -4.47
CA LEU A 143 15.54 4.53 -4.16
C LEU A 143 16.00 4.23 -2.71
N SER A 144 17.03 4.89 -2.22
CA SER A 144 17.51 4.69 -0.84
C SER A 144 16.47 5.14 0.20
N TRP A 145 15.75 6.22 -0.04
CA TRP A 145 14.64 6.67 0.80
C TRP A 145 13.47 5.70 0.78
N LEU A 146 13.04 5.27 -0.42
CA LEU A 146 12.01 4.25 -0.58
C LEU A 146 12.42 2.95 0.13
N ALA A 147 13.67 2.51 -0.06
CA ALA A 147 14.22 1.31 0.58
C ALA A 147 14.19 1.43 2.10
N SER A 148 14.61 2.55 2.65
CA SER A 148 14.60 2.79 4.11
C SER A 148 13.19 2.69 4.70
N ALA A 149 12.22 3.39 4.12
CA ALA A 149 10.83 3.34 4.57
C ALA A 149 10.23 1.92 4.41
N SER A 150 10.43 1.29 3.25
CA SER A 150 9.90 -0.04 2.94
C SER A 150 10.52 -1.12 3.82
N VAL A 151 11.83 -1.11 4.02
CA VAL A 151 12.53 -2.12 4.83
C VAL A 151 12.18 -1.97 6.31
N LEU A 152 12.23 -0.76 6.87
CA LEU A 152 11.90 -0.52 8.28
C LEU A 152 10.46 -0.94 8.61
N GLY A 153 9.50 -0.53 7.79
CA GLY A 153 8.12 -0.90 8.03
C GLY A 153 7.86 -2.39 7.79
N THR A 154 8.38 -2.98 6.71
CA THR A 154 8.23 -4.42 6.44
C THR A 154 8.88 -5.28 7.54
N LEU A 155 10.05 -4.90 8.05
CA LEU A 155 10.67 -5.60 9.18
C LEU A 155 9.83 -5.51 10.46
N THR A 156 9.19 -4.36 10.71
CA THR A 156 8.26 -4.20 11.83
C THR A 156 7.05 -5.12 11.67
N LEU A 157 6.47 -5.24 10.47
CA LEU A 157 5.37 -6.14 10.18
C LEU A 157 5.80 -7.62 10.34
N ILE A 158 6.98 -7.98 9.84
CA ILE A 158 7.53 -9.35 10.00
C ILE A 158 7.80 -9.67 11.48
N ARG A 159 8.28 -8.70 12.25
CA ARG A 159 8.46 -8.89 13.70
C ARG A 159 7.15 -9.21 14.40
N ASN A 160 6.07 -8.58 14.02
CA ASN A 160 4.74 -8.76 14.59
C ASN A 160 3.96 -9.95 13.99
N ARG A 161 4.56 -10.75 13.09
CA ARG A 161 3.88 -11.82 12.34
C ARG A 161 3.15 -12.83 13.20
N THR A 162 3.74 -13.24 14.32
CA THR A 162 3.12 -14.23 15.24
C THR A 162 1.93 -13.62 15.97
N SER A 163 2.06 -12.39 16.45
CA SER A 163 0.95 -11.67 17.09
C SER A 163 -0.19 -11.44 16.12
N LEU A 164 0.10 -11.02 14.88
CA LEU A 164 -0.90 -10.82 13.82
C LEU A 164 -1.58 -12.14 13.42
N TRP A 165 -0.87 -13.25 13.45
CA TRP A 165 -1.48 -14.55 13.26
C TRP A 165 -2.49 -14.90 14.37
N LEU A 166 -2.16 -14.60 15.62
CA LEU A 166 -3.08 -14.83 16.74
C LEU A 166 -4.34 -13.94 16.63
N PHE A 167 -4.24 -12.76 16.02
CA PHE A 167 -5.40 -11.92 15.72
C PHE A 167 -6.42 -12.57 14.80
N GLU A 168 -6.02 -13.50 13.92
CA GLU A 168 -6.96 -14.23 13.05
C GLU A 168 -7.95 -15.06 13.86
N ALA A 169 -7.55 -15.53 15.07
CA ALA A 169 -8.45 -16.24 15.99
C ALA A 169 -9.35 -15.30 16.83
N GLY A 170 -9.07 -14.00 16.82
CA GLY A 170 -9.83 -12.98 17.56
C GLY A 170 -8.96 -12.18 18.53
N GLU A 171 -9.36 -10.93 18.81
CA GLU A 171 -8.63 -10.04 19.72
C GLU A 171 -8.58 -10.60 21.15
N GLU A 172 -9.70 -11.15 21.64
CA GLU A 172 -9.80 -11.75 22.98
C GLU A 172 -8.88 -12.97 23.12
N VAL A 173 -8.81 -13.79 22.07
CA VAL A 173 -7.90 -14.96 22.03
C VAL A 173 -6.45 -14.49 22.02
N ALA A 174 -6.11 -13.51 21.20
CA ALA A 174 -4.76 -12.94 21.16
C ALA A 174 -4.34 -12.37 22.53
N TRP A 175 -5.25 -11.63 23.16
CA TRP A 175 -5.03 -11.07 24.48
C TRP A 175 -4.83 -12.15 25.56
N SER A 176 -5.66 -13.20 25.58
CA SER A 176 -5.54 -14.31 26.54
C SER A 176 -4.23 -15.10 26.39
N LEU A 177 -3.62 -15.04 25.19
CA LEU A 177 -2.31 -15.63 24.90
C LEU A 177 -1.13 -14.65 25.16
N GLY A 178 -1.41 -13.50 25.80
CA GLY A 178 -0.38 -12.54 26.23
C GLY A 178 0.04 -11.54 25.15
N VAL A 179 -0.73 -11.38 24.05
CA VAL A 179 -0.45 -10.36 23.03
C VAL A 179 -0.90 -8.98 23.54
N GLU A 180 -0.02 -7.99 23.47
CA GLU A 180 -0.35 -6.59 23.72
C GLU A 180 -1.13 -6.01 22.52
N VAL A 181 -2.45 -6.25 22.50
CA VAL A 181 -3.35 -5.97 21.38
C VAL A 181 -3.19 -4.56 20.83
N GLU A 182 -3.26 -3.53 21.69
CA GLU A 182 -3.18 -2.13 21.26
C GLU A 182 -1.80 -1.74 20.72
N GLN A 183 -0.75 -2.32 21.25
CA GLN A 183 0.61 -2.09 20.73
C GLN A 183 0.77 -2.69 19.34
N VAL A 184 0.26 -3.92 19.11
CA VAL A 184 0.31 -4.58 17.82
C VAL A 184 -0.52 -3.82 16.79
N LYS A 185 -1.74 -3.38 17.13
CA LYS A 185 -2.57 -2.52 16.27
C LYS A 185 -1.79 -1.26 15.85
N ARG A 186 -1.28 -0.51 16.83
CA ARG A 186 -0.53 0.72 16.59
C ARG A 186 0.70 0.48 15.72
N GLN A 187 1.52 -0.52 16.05
CA GLN A 187 2.73 -0.82 15.28
C GLN A 187 2.40 -1.23 13.84
N THR A 188 1.36 -2.04 13.65
CA THR A 188 0.93 -2.48 12.32
C THR A 188 0.43 -1.32 11.47
N LEU A 189 -0.40 -0.44 12.03
CA LEU A 189 -0.94 0.71 11.32
C LEU A 189 0.17 1.69 10.91
N TRP A 190 1.09 2.04 11.84
CA TRP A 190 2.19 2.95 11.53
C TRP A 190 3.22 2.32 10.59
N ALA A 191 3.55 1.03 10.74
CA ALA A 191 4.42 0.33 9.81
C ALA A 191 3.82 0.28 8.41
N THR A 192 2.51 0.04 8.28
CA THR A 192 1.79 0.09 7.01
C THR A 192 1.80 1.51 6.42
N ALA A 193 1.52 2.54 7.22
CA ALA A 193 1.57 3.92 6.77
C ALA A 193 2.96 4.32 6.25
N LEU A 194 4.01 3.89 6.96
CA LEU A 194 5.40 4.15 6.57
C LEU A 194 5.75 3.44 5.24
N THR A 195 5.45 2.14 5.12
CA THR A 195 5.76 1.35 3.93
C THR A 195 4.96 1.83 2.72
N VAL A 196 3.64 1.88 2.85
CA VAL A 196 2.74 2.23 1.75
C VAL A 196 2.85 3.71 1.40
N GLY A 197 2.99 4.58 2.40
CA GLY A 197 3.25 6.00 2.20
C GLY A 197 4.55 6.25 1.45
N GLY A 198 5.62 5.50 1.78
CA GLY A 198 6.86 5.52 1.02
C GLY A 198 6.69 5.07 -0.44
N VAL A 199 5.97 3.97 -0.67
CA VAL A 199 5.67 3.50 -2.04
C VAL A 199 4.87 4.56 -2.80
N VAL A 200 3.78 5.07 -2.21
CA VAL A 200 2.92 6.09 -2.85
C VAL A 200 3.71 7.36 -3.17
N ALA A 201 4.57 7.80 -2.26
CA ALA A 201 5.38 9.01 -2.45
C ALA A 201 6.29 8.97 -3.69
N PHE A 202 6.94 7.83 -3.92
CA PHE A 202 7.92 7.69 -5.01
C PHE A 202 7.36 7.00 -6.25
N CYS A 203 6.44 6.07 -6.06
CA CYS A 203 5.91 5.25 -7.14
C CYS A 203 4.47 5.61 -7.56
N GLY A 204 3.79 6.49 -6.81
CA GLY A 204 2.37 6.75 -7.01
C GLY A 204 1.49 5.57 -6.57
N VAL A 205 0.27 5.50 -7.08
CA VAL A 205 -0.70 4.49 -6.65
C VAL A 205 -0.53 3.19 -7.44
N ILE A 206 -0.21 2.08 -6.74
CA ILE A 206 -0.05 0.75 -7.32
C ILE A 206 -1.05 -0.20 -6.64
N GLY A 207 -2.20 -0.38 -7.25
CA GLY A 207 -3.29 -1.19 -6.68
C GLY A 207 -3.08 -2.70 -6.80
N PHE A 208 -3.91 -3.45 -6.08
CA PHE A 208 -4.05 -4.92 -6.12
C PHE A 208 -2.88 -5.74 -5.58
N VAL A 209 -1.66 -5.27 -5.53
CA VAL A 209 -0.49 -6.05 -5.06
C VAL A 209 -0.67 -6.47 -3.60
N GLY A 210 -1.11 -5.54 -2.74
CA GLY A 210 -1.37 -5.82 -1.33
C GLY A 210 -2.51 -6.80 -1.09
N LEU A 211 -3.51 -6.80 -1.95
CA LEU A 211 -4.65 -7.71 -1.88
C LEU A 211 -4.31 -9.10 -2.41
N MET A 212 -3.63 -9.17 -3.56
CA MET A 212 -3.40 -10.43 -4.27
C MET A 212 -2.24 -11.24 -3.73
N ALA A 213 -1.14 -10.60 -3.29
CA ALA A 213 0.02 -11.33 -2.78
C ALA A 213 -0.32 -12.30 -1.64
N PRO A 214 -1.01 -11.88 -0.54
CA PRO A 214 -1.41 -12.81 0.51
C PRO A 214 -2.44 -13.86 0.03
N HIS A 215 -3.31 -13.50 -0.91
CA HIS A 215 -4.26 -14.43 -1.47
C HIS A 215 -3.59 -15.61 -2.20
N PHE A 216 -2.54 -15.36 -2.96
CA PHE A 216 -1.76 -16.42 -3.61
C PHE A 216 -0.91 -17.22 -2.64
N VAL A 217 -0.49 -16.63 -1.54
CA VAL A 217 0.34 -17.27 -0.52
C VAL A 217 -0.47 -18.21 0.38
N ARG A 218 -1.67 -17.81 0.83
CA ARG A 218 -2.50 -18.58 1.78
C ARG A 218 -2.67 -20.07 1.42
N PRO A 219 -3.00 -20.47 0.18
CA PRO A 219 -3.17 -21.89 -0.17
C PRO A 219 -1.87 -22.69 -0.16
N ARG A 220 -0.72 -22.02 -0.18
CA ARG A 220 0.61 -22.66 -0.30
C ARG A 220 1.33 -22.82 1.03
N ILE A 221 0.78 -22.24 2.10
CA ILE A 221 1.35 -22.35 3.45
C ILE A 221 0.36 -23.09 4.33
N PRO A 222 0.44 -24.43 4.41
CA PRO A 222 -0.46 -25.20 5.27
C PRO A 222 -0.13 -24.96 6.75
N GLY A 223 -1.12 -24.60 7.53
CA GLY A 223 -1.12 -24.66 8.98
C GLY A 223 -0.43 -23.56 9.77
N SER A 224 0.33 -22.65 9.16
CA SER A 224 0.99 -21.58 9.91
C SER A 224 0.94 -20.25 9.17
N SER A 225 0.02 -19.41 9.56
CA SER A 225 -0.11 -18.08 8.99
C SER A 225 0.94 -17.08 9.47
N SER A 226 1.79 -17.42 10.44
CA SER A 226 2.93 -16.56 10.82
C SER A 226 3.92 -16.33 9.68
N LEU A 227 3.94 -17.23 8.67
CA LEU A 227 4.74 -17.07 7.45
C LEU A 227 4.02 -16.27 6.35
N LEU A 228 2.76 -15.90 6.55
CA LEU A 228 1.97 -15.18 5.56
C LEU A 228 2.63 -13.87 5.14
N ILE A 229 3.07 -13.06 6.11
CA ILE A 229 3.66 -11.73 5.85
C ILE A 229 4.97 -11.84 5.05
N PRO A 230 5.99 -12.63 5.46
CA PRO A 230 7.25 -12.70 4.71
C PRO A 230 7.07 -13.29 3.31
N PHE A 231 6.22 -14.30 3.15
CA PHE A 231 5.95 -14.85 1.81
C PHE A 231 5.13 -13.90 0.94
N SER A 232 4.19 -13.14 1.53
CA SER A 232 3.46 -12.10 0.79
C SER A 232 4.37 -10.97 0.35
N ALA A 233 5.38 -10.60 1.15
CA ALA A 233 6.41 -9.67 0.71
C ALA A 233 7.16 -10.21 -0.51
N LEU A 234 7.61 -11.46 -0.47
CA LEU A 234 8.32 -12.08 -1.58
C LEU A 234 7.46 -12.15 -2.85
N TYR A 235 6.22 -12.65 -2.74
CA TYR A 235 5.28 -12.75 -3.87
C TYR A 235 4.90 -11.38 -4.43
N GLY A 236 4.67 -10.39 -3.56
CA GLY A 236 4.39 -9.02 -3.97
C GLY A 236 5.56 -8.39 -4.73
N GLY A 237 6.78 -8.58 -4.22
CA GLY A 237 8.01 -8.08 -4.88
C GLY A 237 8.22 -8.70 -6.25
N VAL A 238 8.23 -10.03 -6.33
CA VAL A 238 8.39 -10.75 -7.60
C VAL A 238 7.23 -10.44 -8.55
N GLY A 239 5.99 -10.43 -8.05
CA GLY A 239 4.80 -10.12 -8.83
C GLY A 239 4.86 -8.74 -9.47
N LEU A 240 5.23 -7.71 -8.70
CA LEU A 240 5.34 -6.35 -9.23
C LEU A 240 6.50 -6.21 -10.22
N ALA A 241 7.63 -6.88 -9.98
CA ALA A 241 8.75 -6.90 -10.93
C ALA A 241 8.37 -7.58 -12.24
N LEU A 242 7.57 -8.64 -12.20
CA LEU A 242 7.01 -9.29 -13.41
C LEU A 242 6.03 -8.38 -14.14
N CYS A 243 5.12 -7.70 -13.43
CA CYS A 243 4.19 -6.72 -14.03
C CYS A 243 4.97 -5.59 -14.72
N GLU A 244 6.05 -5.14 -14.11
CA GLU A 244 6.92 -4.12 -14.67
C GLU A 244 7.61 -4.62 -15.94
N ALA A 245 8.15 -5.83 -15.92
CA ALA A 245 8.75 -6.45 -17.11
C ALA A 245 7.73 -6.61 -18.25
N LEU A 246 6.50 -7.02 -17.95
CA LEU A 246 5.41 -7.12 -18.92
C LEU A 246 5.02 -5.75 -19.49
N GLY A 247 4.93 -4.72 -18.65
CA GLY A 247 4.63 -3.35 -19.08
C GLY A 247 5.63 -2.79 -20.09
N ARG A 248 6.89 -3.25 -20.03
CA ARG A 248 7.96 -2.88 -20.98
C ARG A 248 7.87 -3.58 -22.34
N LEU A 249 7.14 -4.67 -22.47
CA LEU A 249 6.98 -5.37 -23.74
C LEU A 249 6.11 -4.58 -24.72
N SER A 250 5.32 -3.63 -24.23
CA SER A 250 4.54 -2.72 -25.08
C SER A 250 5.46 -1.71 -25.79
N PRO A 251 5.16 -1.36 -27.06
CA PRO A 251 5.87 -0.31 -27.80
C PRO A 251 5.92 1.05 -27.06
N ARG A 252 4.92 1.31 -26.23
CA ARG A 252 4.89 2.43 -25.28
C ARG A 252 4.83 1.85 -23.88
N PRO A 253 5.80 2.14 -22.98
CA PRO A 253 5.77 1.66 -21.62
C PRO A 253 4.44 2.00 -20.94
N LEU A 254 3.78 0.97 -20.40
CA LEU A 254 2.50 1.13 -19.70
C LEU A 254 2.77 1.53 -18.24
N PRO A 255 1.97 2.45 -17.67
CA PRO A 255 2.05 2.74 -16.24
C PRO A 255 1.80 1.47 -15.43
N ILE A 256 2.64 1.24 -14.40
CA ILE A 256 2.61 -0.01 -13.64
C ILE A 256 1.28 -0.22 -12.91
N GLY A 257 0.65 0.86 -12.41
CA GLY A 257 -0.65 0.78 -11.77
C GLY A 257 -1.78 0.31 -12.70
N VAL A 258 -1.68 0.62 -14.00
CA VAL A 258 -2.63 0.10 -15.00
C VAL A 258 -2.43 -1.40 -15.20
N VAL A 259 -1.17 -1.85 -15.31
CA VAL A 259 -0.85 -3.27 -15.49
C VAL A 259 -1.31 -4.09 -14.27
N THR A 260 -0.99 -3.63 -13.07
CA THR A 260 -1.42 -4.30 -11.83
C THR A 260 -2.92 -4.25 -11.62
N GLY A 261 -3.57 -3.14 -12.00
CA GLY A 261 -5.03 -2.98 -11.94
C GLY A 261 -5.76 -3.96 -12.86
N CYS A 262 -5.33 -4.06 -14.13
CA CYS A 262 -5.92 -4.99 -15.08
C CYS A 262 -5.69 -6.46 -14.67
N LEU A 263 -4.45 -6.84 -14.35
CA LEU A 263 -4.13 -8.22 -13.98
C LEU A 263 -4.76 -8.58 -12.62
N GLY A 264 -4.69 -7.68 -11.65
CA GLY A 264 -5.27 -7.88 -10.32
C GLY A 264 -6.80 -7.97 -10.36
N GLY A 265 -7.46 -7.09 -11.09
CA GLY A 265 -8.92 -7.13 -11.27
C GLY A 265 -9.41 -8.41 -11.94
N LEU A 266 -8.75 -8.83 -13.01
CA LEU A 266 -9.08 -10.09 -13.71
C LEU A 266 -8.87 -11.31 -12.82
N THR A 267 -7.73 -11.37 -12.12
CA THR A 267 -7.44 -12.48 -11.20
C THR A 267 -8.41 -12.50 -10.02
N PHE A 268 -8.81 -11.35 -9.50
CA PHE A 268 -9.79 -11.25 -8.43
C PHE A 268 -11.17 -11.77 -8.87
N LEU A 269 -11.66 -11.35 -10.05
CA LEU A 269 -12.91 -11.85 -10.61
C LEU A 269 -12.89 -13.38 -10.82
N TRP A 270 -11.76 -13.90 -11.31
CA TRP A 270 -11.58 -15.35 -11.48
C TRP A 270 -11.63 -16.09 -10.13
N VAL A 271 -10.98 -15.57 -9.08
CA VAL A 271 -11.01 -16.13 -7.73
C VAL A 271 -12.43 -16.17 -7.17
N VAL A 272 -13.17 -15.08 -7.27
CA VAL A 272 -14.58 -15.00 -6.82
C VAL A 272 -15.45 -16.03 -7.57
N HIS A 273 -15.25 -16.16 -8.87
CA HIS A 273 -15.96 -17.16 -9.67
C HIS A 273 -15.66 -18.60 -9.21
N GLN A 274 -14.40 -18.91 -8.95
CA GLN A 274 -13.96 -20.23 -8.51
C GLN A 274 -14.49 -20.59 -7.09
N GLN A 275 -14.61 -19.61 -6.20
CA GLN A 275 -15.18 -19.83 -4.86
C GLN A 275 -16.67 -20.12 -4.92
N ARG A 276 -17.42 -19.43 -5.79
CA ARG A 276 -18.85 -19.72 -6.03
C ARG A 276 -19.06 -21.16 -6.53
N SER A 277 -18.20 -21.64 -7.41
CA SER A 277 -18.30 -23.00 -7.95
C SER A 277 -18.01 -24.11 -6.92
N LYS A 278 -17.28 -23.78 -5.84
CA LYS A 278 -16.94 -24.69 -4.72
C LYS A 278 -17.93 -24.63 -3.55
N GLY A 279 -18.99 -23.81 -3.64
CA GLY A 279 -19.99 -23.66 -2.57
C GLY A 279 -19.47 -23.02 -1.27
N ILE A 280 -18.29 -22.38 -1.31
CA ILE A 280 -17.69 -21.70 -0.16
C ILE A 280 -18.27 -20.28 -0.13
N GLN A 281 -19.09 -19.97 0.89
CA GLN A 281 -19.52 -18.58 1.15
C GLN A 281 -18.35 -17.78 1.69
N LEU A 282 -18.20 -16.54 1.19
CA LEU A 282 -17.24 -15.55 1.67
C LEU A 282 -17.56 -15.08 3.07
#